data_ff2d4df8b8320ed9bda1d84082865107
#
_entry.id   ff2d4df8b8320ed9bda1d84082865107
#
_cell.length_a   1.000
_cell.length_b   1.000
_cell.length_c   1.000
_cell.angle_alpha   90.00
_cell.angle_beta   90.00
_cell.angle_gamma   90.00
#
_symmetry.space_group_name_H-M   'P 1'
#
loop_
_entity.id
_entity.type
_entity.pdbx_description
1 polymer ?
#
loop_
_entity_poly.entity_id
_entity_poly.type
_entity_poly.pdbx_seq_one_letter_code
_entity_poly.pdbx_strand_id
1 'polypeptide(L)'
;MDQPLTSISTLVSQRVASHGSETILRTKHRGIWKTVTWTQLDAKVREIGTALLAADFARGDVVAILSETRPEAVYADLAILGCGAASVAIDPDDDPDRVWHKLSSSGSRLAFVENEEQLDKLLSIRDRCPALSRIVVFDMKGLRDFDDANCVGLSAFIGTGGAADWNAAVRAIEADQPAVIQFPRGEGSGMARTLTHGDLIHMVSAARARLPLRPNDERLAVLRLSDITERVWGLYLSLETRCISNYPEAPDTVIENQQELQPTILGADAAMWDHLQMLAAARAKGATTTQRFAYNWALRAGRLGGPKARLADMLVLRAVRREFGLTKMRLAYVGGASVGAAALDWARSLGIAIQRVDEPVVGSGQLDERYQALVQDAYA
;
A
#
# COMPACT_ATOMS: atom_id res chain seq x y z
N MET A 1 19.07 23.40 9.16
CA MET A 1 19.02 22.34 10.17
C MET A 1 17.78 21.50 9.86
N ASP A 2 17.97 20.25 9.45
CA ASP A 2 16.84 19.34 9.23
C ASP A 2 16.14 19.14 10.59
N GLN A 3 14.86 19.47 10.66
CA GLN A 3 14.06 19.13 11.83
C GLN A 3 13.98 17.60 11.94
N PRO A 4 14.05 17.04 13.16
CA PRO A 4 13.93 15.60 13.33
C PRO A 4 12.57 15.14 12.77
N LEU A 5 12.58 14.00 12.05
CA LEU A 5 11.36 13.39 11.52
C LEU A 5 10.54 12.83 12.68
N THR A 6 9.39 13.40 12.94
CA THR A 6 8.47 12.96 14.01
C THR A 6 7.28 12.18 13.47
N SER A 7 6.96 12.32 12.17
CA SER A 7 5.81 11.69 11.55
C SER A 7 6.02 11.48 10.04
N ILE A 8 5.21 10.61 9.44
CA ILE A 8 5.17 10.46 7.97
C ILE A 8 4.77 11.78 7.29
N SER A 9 3.89 12.56 7.91
CA SER A 9 3.45 13.85 7.38
C SER A 9 4.57 14.89 7.34
N THR A 10 5.45 14.93 8.37
CA THR A 10 6.64 15.79 8.37
C THR A 10 7.67 15.33 7.33
N LEU A 11 7.84 14.00 7.15
CA LEU A 11 8.67 13.44 6.09
C LEU A 11 8.18 13.88 4.71
N VAL A 12 6.89 13.74 4.42
CA VAL A 12 6.31 14.17 3.14
C VAL A 12 6.52 15.67 2.92
N SER A 13 6.25 16.50 3.94
CA SER A 13 6.44 17.95 3.85
C SER A 13 7.89 18.33 3.51
N GLN A 14 8.88 17.68 4.12
CA GLN A 14 10.30 17.89 3.79
C GLN A 14 10.64 17.46 2.35
N ARG A 15 10.08 16.33 1.88
CA ARG A 15 10.28 15.87 0.49
C ARG A 15 9.66 16.81 -0.52
N VAL A 16 8.45 17.33 -0.25
CA VAL A 16 7.79 18.33 -1.08
C VAL A 16 8.63 19.60 -1.19
N ALA A 17 9.15 20.10 -0.07
CA ALA A 17 9.99 21.29 -0.05
C ALA A 17 11.31 21.12 -0.85
N SER A 18 11.90 19.93 -0.82
CA SER A 18 13.22 19.67 -1.44
C SER A 18 13.12 19.13 -2.87
N HIS A 19 12.03 18.44 -3.22
CA HIS A 19 11.90 17.66 -4.46
C HIS A 19 10.56 17.87 -5.19
N GLY A 20 9.90 19.01 -4.99
CA GLY A 20 8.52 19.27 -5.42
C GLY A 20 8.19 18.93 -6.87
N SER A 21 9.13 19.13 -7.81
CA SER A 21 8.95 18.86 -9.24
C SER A 21 9.26 17.40 -9.64
N GLU A 22 9.89 16.60 -8.76
CA GLU A 22 10.22 15.21 -9.08
C GLU A 22 8.96 14.33 -9.05
N THR A 23 8.93 13.29 -9.92
CA THR A 23 7.85 12.29 -9.93
C THR A 23 8.00 11.36 -8.73
N ILE A 24 6.91 11.12 -8.01
CA ILE A 24 6.86 10.17 -6.88
C ILE A 24 5.84 9.04 -7.11
N LEU A 25 4.76 9.32 -7.83
CA LEU A 25 3.75 8.32 -8.17
C LEU A 25 3.50 8.31 -9.67
N ARG A 26 3.10 7.15 -10.18
CA ARG A 26 2.42 7.03 -11.47
C ARG A 26 1.16 6.20 -11.30
N THR A 27 0.13 6.55 -12.02
CA THR A 27 -1.12 5.77 -12.10
C THR A 27 -1.44 5.47 -13.55
N LYS A 28 -1.89 4.27 -13.83
CA LYS A 28 -2.37 3.92 -15.16
C LYS A 28 -3.85 4.23 -15.27
N HIS A 29 -4.25 4.93 -16.31
CA HIS A 29 -5.64 5.24 -16.59
C HIS A 29 -5.89 5.17 -18.10
N ARG A 30 -6.84 4.34 -18.51
CA ARG A 30 -7.15 4.06 -19.92
C ARG A 30 -5.90 3.71 -20.74
N GLY A 31 -5.07 2.84 -20.16
CA GLY A 31 -3.85 2.35 -20.78
C GLY A 31 -2.67 3.33 -20.75
N ILE A 32 -2.80 4.54 -20.19
CA ILE A 32 -1.76 5.58 -20.18
C ILE A 32 -1.24 5.84 -18.77
N TRP A 33 0.06 5.77 -18.57
CA TRP A 33 0.73 6.15 -17.32
C TRP A 33 0.73 7.66 -17.15
N LYS A 34 0.12 8.14 -16.09
CA LYS A 34 0.11 9.55 -15.67
C LYS A 34 1.04 9.73 -14.48
N THR A 35 1.91 10.72 -14.55
CA THR A 35 2.84 11.05 -13.47
C THR A 35 2.21 12.00 -12.47
N VAL A 36 2.59 11.82 -11.20
CA VAL A 36 2.25 12.71 -10.09
C VAL A 36 3.55 13.15 -9.42
N THR A 37 3.78 14.45 -9.35
CA THR A 37 4.95 15.03 -8.66
C THR A 37 4.68 15.16 -7.17
N TRP A 38 5.74 15.42 -6.37
CA TRP A 38 5.59 15.69 -4.96
C TRP A 38 4.65 16.86 -4.67
N THR A 39 4.74 17.95 -5.44
CA THR A 39 3.82 19.09 -5.30
C THR A 39 2.38 18.70 -5.60
N GLN A 40 2.16 17.85 -6.61
CA GLN A 40 0.81 17.38 -6.94
C GLN A 40 0.27 16.40 -5.90
N LEU A 41 1.12 15.52 -5.35
CA LEU A 41 0.77 14.66 -4.22
C LEU A 41 0.32 15.51 -3.02
N ASP A 42 1.13 16.50 -2.61
CA ASP A 42 0.82 17.39 -1.50
C ASP A 42 -0.50 18.12 -1.70
N ALA A 43 -0.75 18.62 -2.90
CA ALA A 43 -2.01 19.28 -3.22
C ALA A 43 -3.22 18.38 -2.99
N LYS A 44 -3.16 17.11 -3.45
CA LYS A 44 -4.24 16.11 -3.25
C LYS A 44 -4.43 15.73 -1.78
N VAL A 45 -3.34 15.56 -1.06
CA VAL A 45 -3.36 15.27 0.38
C VAL A 45 -3.99 16.44 1.16
N ARG A 46 -3.62 17.67 0.82
CA ARG A 46 -4.18 18.90 1.45
C ARG A 46 -5.66 19.07 1.16
N GLU A 47 -6.11 18.84 -0.06
CA GLU A 47 -7.53 18.90 -0.44
C GLU A 47 -8.38 18.00 0.48
N ILE A 48 -7.96 16.75 0.67
CA ILE A 48 -8.64 15.79 1.55
C ILE A 48 -8.46 16.18 3.03
N GLY A 49 -7.24 16.56 3.43
CA GLY A 49 -6.91 16.89 4.81
C GLY A 49 -7.67 18.13 5.32
N THR A 50 -7.81 19.17 4.50
CA THR A 50 -8.60 20.36 4.86
C THR A 50 -10.10 20.05 4.97
N ALA A 51 -10.62 19.10 4.16
CA ALA A 51 -12.00 18.65 4.29
C ALA A 51 -12.19 17.81 5.58
N LEU A 52 -11.22 16.97 5.97
CA LEU A 52 -11.24 16.28 7.25
C LEU A 52 -11.22 17.25 8.42
N LEU A 53 -10.34 18.25 8.41
CA LEU A 53 -10.26 19.29 9.46
C LEU A 53 -11.56 20.11 9.54
N ALA A 54 -12.18 20.44 8.40
CA ALA A 54 -13.47 21.16 8.37
C ALA A 54 -14.64 20.30 8.90
N ALA A 55 -14.48 18.99 8.89
CA ALA A 55 -15.43 18.04 9.46
C ALA A 55 -15.05 17.61 10.90
N ASP A 56 -14.20 18.38 11.58
CA ASP A 56 -13.74 18.20 12.97
C ASP A 56 -13.01 16.87 13.23
N PHE A 57 -12.29 16.37 12.23
CA PHE A 57 -11.37 15.25 12.43
C PHE A 57 -10.01 15.74 12.91
N ALA A 58 -9.53 15.15 14.00
CA ALA A 58 -8.30 15.54 14.67
C ALA A 58 -7.70 14.36 15.48
N ARG A 59 -6.80 14.68 16.38
CA ARG A 59 -6.20 13.74 17.33
C ARG A 59 -7.28 12.95 18.10
N GLY A 60 -7.17 11.63 18.08
CA GLY A 60 -8.08 10.71 18.75
C GLY A 60 -9.21 10.17 17.86
N ASP A 61 -9.42 10.76 16.69
CA ASP A 61 -10.35 10.23 15.71
C ASP A 61 -9.74 9.11 14.88
N VAL A 62 -10.61 8.26 14.35
CA VAL A 62 -10.21 7.15 13.49
C VAL A 62 -10.99 7.23 12.17
N VAL A 63 -10.25 7.07 11.08
CA VAL A 63 -10.80 7.06 9.72
C VAL A 63 -10.41 5.77 9.01
N ALA A 64 -11.40 5.07 8.47
CA ALA A 64 -11.18 3.84 7.73
C ALA A 64 -10.99 4.09 6.22
N ILE A 65 -10.25 3.18 5.57
CA ILE A 65 -10.08 3.12 4.12
C ILE A 65 -10.38 1.69 3.69
N LEU A 66 -11.49 1.48 2.98
CA LEU A 66 -11.90 0.19 2.40
C LEU A 66 -11.72 0.25 0.89
N SER A 67 -10.56 -0.13 0.41
CA SER A 67 -10.17 0.06 -0.99
C SER A 67 -8.99 -0.82 -1.38
N GLU A 68 -8.92 -1.13 -2.68
CA GLU A 68 -7.67 -1.52 -3.32
C GLU A 68 -6.58 -0.48 -3.09
N THR A 69 -5.33 -0.90 -3.26
CA THR A 69 -4.17 0.01 -3.17
C THR A 69 -4.10 0.86 -4.44
N ARG A 70 -4.59 2.08 -4.34
CA ARG A 70 -4.73 3.06 -5.42
C ARG A 70 -4.31 4.46 -4.95
N PRO A 71 -4.02 5.40 -5.86
CA PRO A 71 -3.57 6.74 -5.47
C PRO A 71 -4.50 7.46 -4.50
N GLU A 72 -5.83 7.36 -4.68
CA GLU A 72 -6.80 8.02 -3.81
C GLU A 72 -6.74 7.48 -2.38
N ALA A 73 -6.54 6.15 -2.21
CA ALA A 73 -6.35 5.54 -0.90
C ALA A 73 -5.06 6.04 -0.23
N VAL A 74 -3.98 6.24 -1.00
CA VAL A 74 -2.73 6.82 -0.49
C VAL A 74 -2.92 8.28 -0.09
N TYR A 75 -3.61 9.08 -0.91
CA TYR A 75 -3.89 10.49 -0.57
C TYR A 75 -4.72 10.58 0.70
N ALA A 76 -5.75 9.72 0.84
CA ALA A 76 -6.58 9.66 2.03
C ALA A 76 -5.75 9.23 3.26
N ASP A 77 -4.91 8.18 3.16
CA ASP A 77 -4.05 7.73 4.25
C ASP A 77 -3.13 8.87 4.74
N LEU A 78 -2.43 9.54 3.82
CA LEU A 78 -1.55 10.65 4.16
C LEU A 78 -2.32 11.86 4.72
N ALA A 79 -3.54 12.11 4.25
CA ALA A 79 -4.39 13.19 4.75
C ALA A 79 -4.89 12.90 6.18
N ILE A 80 -5.31 11.66 6.45
CA ILE A 80 -5.71 11.21 7.79
C ILE A 80 -4.54 11.39 8.77
N LEU A 81 -3.35 10.91 8.41
CA LEU A 81 -2.16 11.08 9.23
C LEU A 81 -1.82 12.56 9.45
N GLY A 82 -2.01 13.39 8.41
CA GLY A 82 -1.66 14.82 8.45
C GLY A 82 -2.61 15.68 9.27
N CYS A 83 -3.86 15.27 9.49
CA CYS A 83 -4.76 15.94 10.43
C CYS A 83 -4.64 15.40 11.87
N GLY A 84 -3.75 14.42 12.11
CA GLY A 84 -3.51 13.83 13.43
C GLY A 84 -4.48 12.74 13.83
N ALA A 85 -5.36 12.28 12.91
CA ALA A 85 -6.22 11.13 13.12
C ALA A 85 -5.49 9.81 12.83
N ALA A 86 -6.04 8.70 13.33
CA ALA A 86 -5.51 7.37 13.05
C ALA A 86 -6.17 6.74 11.82
N SER A 87 -5.36 6.11 10.96
CA SER A 87 -5.80 5.44 9.74
C SER A 87 -5.98 3.93 9.94
N VAL A 88 -7.12 3.40 9.50
CA VAL A 88 -7.40 1.96 9.44
C VAL A 88 -7.62 1.56 7.99
N ALA A 89 -6.72 0.78 7.42
CA ALA A 89 -6.98 0.20 6.10
C ALA A 89 -7.63 -1.18 6.27
N ILE A 90 -8.74 -1.38 5.57
CA ILE A 90 -9.54 -2.59 5.54
C ILE A 90 -9.39 -3.23 4.16
N ASP A 91 -9.23 -4.54 4.14
CA ASP A 91 -9.10 -5.28 2.89
C ASP A 91 -10.44 -5.28 2.14
N PRO A 92 -10.49 -4.88 0.86
CA PRO A 92 -11.73 -4.89 0.09
C PRO A 92 -12.29 -6.31 -0.13
N ASP A 93 -11.47 -7.36 0.02
CA ASP A 93 -11.91 -8.75 -0.06
C ASP A 93 -12.50 -9.28 1.27
N ASP A 94 -12.42 -8.50 2.36
CA ASP A 94 -13.09 -8.85 3.61
C ASP A 94 -14.62 -8.94 3.42
N ASP A 95 -15.22 -9.95 4.02
CA ASP A 95 -16.69 -10.09 4.09
C ASP A 95 -17.30 -8.99 4.99
N PRO A 96 -18.62 -8.74 4.90
CA PRO A 96 -19.27 -7.69 5.66
C PRO A 96 -19.06 -7.81 7.18
N ASP A 97 -19.03 -9.03 7.75
CA ASP A 97 -18.86 -9.21 9.19
C ASP A 97 -17.43 -8.85 9.65
N ARG A 98 -16.41 -9.15 8.84
CA ARG A 98 -15.04 -8.71 9.10
C ARG A 98 -14.89 -7.20 8.98
N VAL A 99 -15.51 -6.59 7.98
CA VAL A 99 -15.54 -5.13 7.82
C VAL A 99 -16.21 -4.49 9.03
N TRP A 100 -17.38 -4.99 9.44
CA TRP A 100 -18.06 -4.54 10.65
C TRP A 100 -17.16 -4.64 11.88
N HIS A 101 -16.52 -5.80 12.10
CA HIS A 101 -15.64 -5.99 13.25
C HIS A 101 -14.52 -4.94 13.28
N LYS A 102 -13.86 -4.69 12.14
CA LYS A 102 -12.76 -3.71 12.05
C LYS A 102 -13.23 -2.28 12.28
N LEU A 103 -14.37 -1.89 11.70
CA LEU A 103 -14.95 -0.56 11.88
C LEU A 103 -15.37 -0.32 13.33
N SER A 104 -16.08 -1.28 13.92
CA SER A 104 -16.57 -1.17 15.30
C SER A 104 -15.43 -1.19 16.32
N SER A 105 -14.48 -2.14 16.17
CA SER A 105 -13.33 -2.25 17.09
C SER A 105 -12.37 -1.08 17.01
N SER A 106 -12.29 -0.39 15.87
CA SER A 106 -11.45 0.81 15.71
C SER A 106 -12.16 2.10 16.09
N GLY A 107 -13.49 2.08 16.22
CA GLY A 107 -14.28 3.30 16.46
C GLY A 107 -14.27 4.26 15.28
N SER A 108 -14.16 3.76 14.04
CA SER A 108 -14.07 4.59 12.85
C SER A 108 -15.30 5.47 12.66
N ARG A 109 -15.12 6.80 12.58
CA ARG A 109 -16.18 7.80 12.42
C ARG A 109 -16.47 8.12 10.96
N LEU A 110 -15.49 7.95 10.07
CA LEU A 110 -15.59 8.12 8.62
C LEU A 110 -14.95 6.93 7.94
N ALA A 111 -15.50 6.52 6.81
CA ALA A 111 -14.88 5.53 5.93
C ALA A 111 -14.74 6.09 4.51
N PHE A 112 -13.54 6.04 3.95
CA PHE A 112 -13.33 6.14 2.51
C PHE A 112 -13.54 4.77 1.89
N VAL A 113 -14.35 4.68 0.84
CA VAL A 113 -14.61 3.44 0.10
C VAL A 113 -14.26 3.61 -1.37
N GLU A 114 -13.86 2.52 -2.01
CA GLU A 114 -13.38 2.58 -3.38
C GLU A 114 -14.48 2.93 -4.39
N ASN A 115 -15.60 2.19 -4.36
CA ASN A 115 -16.61 2.18 -5.41
C ASN A 115 -17.98 1.73 -4.86
N GLU A 116 -18.94 1.49 -5.78
CA GLU A 116 -20.28 0.98 -5.48
C GLU A 116 -20.26 -0.32 -4.67
N GLU A 117 -19.41 -1.29 -5.04
CA GLU A 117 -19.33 -2.60 -4.37
C GLU A 117 -18.95 -2.45 -2.89
N GLN A 118 -17.93 -1.64 -2.59
CA GLN A 118 -17.50 -1.40 -1.22
C GLN A 118 -18.50 -0.53 -0.44
N LEU A 119 -19.21 0.37 -1.13
CA LEU A 119 -20.30 1.14 -0.55
C LEU A 119 -21.45 0.22 -0.11
N ASP A 120 -21.92 -0.67 -0.99
CA ASP A 120 -22.98 -1.62 -0.70
C ASP A 120 -22.65 -2.51 0.49
N LYS A 121 -21.38 -2.94 0.56
CA LYS A 121 -20.87 -3.72 1.70
C LYS A 121 -21.02 -2.93 3.01
N LEU A 122 -20.64 -1.64 3.05
CA LEU A 122 -20.81 -0.80 4.23
C LEU A 122 -22.27 -0.52 4.56
N LEU A 123 -23.10 -0.26 3.55
CA LEU A 123 -24.54 -0.02 3.76
C LEU A 123 -25.24 -1.24 4.38
N SER A 124 -24.81 -2.46 4.03
CA SER A 124 -25.38 -3.69 4.59
C SER A 124 -25.11 -3.88 6.10
N ILE A 125 -24.11 -3.20 6.65
CA ILE A 125 -23.70 -3.30 8.05
C ILE A 125 -23.83 -1.99 8.82
N ARG A 126 -24.26 -0.90 8.17
CA ARG A 126 -24.25 0.45 8.72
C ARG A 126 -24.99 0.56 10.06
N ASP A 127 -26.14 -0.09 10.19
CA ASP A 127 -26.94 -0.05 11.41
C ASP A 127 -26.22 -0.68 12.61
N ARG A 128 -25.21 -1.51 12.35
CA ARG A 128 -24.34 -2.14 13.36
C ARG A 128 -23.09 -1.30 13.68
N CYS A 129 -22.90 -0.15 12.99
CA CYS A 129 -21.75 0.75 13.13
C CYS A 129 -22.19 2.16 13.57
N PRO A 130 -22.69 2.36 14.79
CA PRO A 130 -23.27 3.63 15.22
C PRO A 130 -22.26 4.79 15.24
N ALA A 131 -20.96 4.52 15.36
CA ALA A 131 -19.92 5.54 15.30
C ALA A 131 -19.69 6.06 13.88
N LEU A 132 -19.99 5.27 12.84
CA LEU A 132 -19.76 5.63 11.44
C LEU A 132 -20.78 6.66 10.97
N SER A 133 -20.38 7.92 10.98
CA SER A 133 -21.25 9.06 10.65
C SER A 133 -21.19 9.48 9.17
N ARG A 134 -20.13 9.11 8.44
CA ARG A 134 -19.96 9.52 7.04
C ARG A 134 -19.19 8.48 6.22
N ILE A 135 -19.61 8.33 4.96
CA ILE A 135 -18.93 7.50 3.95
C ILE A 135 -18.55 8.39 2.77
N VAL A 136 -17.30 8.29 2.32
CA VAL A 136 -16.77 9.03 1.17
C VAL A 136 -16.35 8.05 0.09
N VAL A 137 -16.94 8.14 -1.09
CA VAL A 137 -16.72 7.22 -2.21
C VAL A 137 -15.68 7.81 -3.18
N PHE A 138 -14.63 7.06 -3.50
CA PHE A 138 -13.59 7.50 -4.44
C PHE A 138 -14.11 7.52 -5.89
N ASP A 139 -14.72 6.43 -6.34
CA ASP A 139 -15.27 6.30 -7.69
C ASP A 139 -16.80 6.21 -7.66
N MET A 140 -17.45 7.28 -8.10
CA MET A 140 -18.91 7.40 -8.17
C MET A 140 -19.53 6.76 -9.42
N LYS A 141 -18.76 5.98 -10.17
CA LYS A 141 -19.29 5.25 -11.33
C LYS A 141 -20.34 4.24 -10.86
N GLY A 142 -21.51 4.25 -11.50
CA GLY A 142 -22.67 3.43 -11.10
C GLY A 142 -23.63 4.14 -10.13
N LEU A 143 -23.17 5.16 -9.40
CA LEU A 143 -23.90 5.81 -8.30
C LEU A 143 -24.57 7.14 -8.69
N ARG A 144 -24.96 7.31 -9.97
CA ARG A 144 -25.49 8.61 -10.45
C ARG A 144 -26.77 9.04 -9.76
N ASP A 145 -27.66 8.09 -9.48
CA ASP A 145 -28.98 8.31 -8.88
C ASP A 145 -29.00 7.93 -7.39
N PHE A 146 -27.82 7.66 -6.82
CA PHE A 146 -27.70 7.33 -5.40
C PHE A 146 -27.71 8.60 -4.56
N ASP A 147 -28.64 8.70 -3.64
CA ASP A 147 -28.80 9.81 -2.70
C ASP A 147 -28.89 9.27 -1.25
N ASP A 148 -27.91 9.60 -0.44
CA ASP A 148 -27.87 9.28 0.99
C ASP A 148 -27.17 10.41 1.71
N ALA A 149 -27.78 10.96 2.75
CA ALA A 149 -27.28 12.14 3.46
C ALA A 149 -25.89 11.95 4.10
N ASN A 150 -25.49 10.70 4.38
CA ASN A 150 -24.23 10.35 5.01
C ASN A 150 -23.19 9.85 3.99
N CYS A 151 -23.54 9.73 2.72
CA CYS A 151 -22.65 9.24 1.67
C CYS A 151 -22.38 10.35 0.65
N VAL A 152 -21.11 10.62 0.38
CA VAL A 152 -20.72 11.65 -0.59
C VAL A 152 -19.57 11.16 -1.47
N GLY A 153 -19.50 11.63 -2.71
CA GLY A 153 -18.32 11.39 -3.54
C GLY A 153 -17.11 12.21 -3.07
N LEU A 154 -15.90 11.72 -3.33
CA LEU A 154 -14.64 12.37 -2.92
C LEU A 154 -14.57 13.84 -3.38
N SER A 155 -14.98 14.14 -4.60
CA SER A 155 -14.97 15.52 -5.13
C SER A 155 -15.88 16.46 -4.34
N ALA A 156 -17.08 15.99 -3.94
CA ALA A 156 -18.00 16.76 -3.11
C ALA A 156 -17.45 16.93 -1.69
N PHE A 157 -16.85 15.87 -1.12
CA PHE A 157 -16.20 15.94 0.18
C PHE A 157 -15.07 16.96 0.21
N ILE A 158 -14.17 16.94 -0.78
CA ILE A 158 -13.08 17.93 -0.92
C ILE A 158 -13.66 19.36 -1.00
N GLY A 159 -14.79 19.55 -1.69
CA GLY A 159 -15.47 20.85 -1.79
C GLY A 159 -15.96 21.40 -0.43
N THR A 160 -16.06 20.59 0.61
CA THR A 160 -16.38 21.06 1.97
C THR A 160 -15.16 21.61 2.72
N GLY A 161 -13.95 21.44 2.18
CA GLY A 161 -12.71 21.94 2.77
C GLY A 161 -12.76 23.45 2.97
N GLY A 162 -12.37 23.88 4.18
CA GLY A 162 -12.39 25.28 4.59
C GLY A 162 -11.00 25.92 4.59
N ALA A 163 -10.90 27.05 5.28
CA ALA A 163 -9.65 27.79 5.50
C ALA A 163 -8.78 27.20 6.62
N ALA A 164 -8.92 25.91 6.92
CA ALA A 164 -8.15 25.23 7.96
C ALA A 164 -6.64 25.29 7.64
N ASP A 165 -5.81 25.64 8.64
CA ASP A 165 -4.36 25.67 8.46
C ASP A 165 -3.78 24.25 8.51
N TRP A 166 -3.73 23.60 7.33
CA TRP A 166 -3.11 22.32 7.16
C TRP A 166 -1.67 22.23 7.68
N ASN A 167 -0.89 23.29 7.46
CA ASN A 167 0.50 23.30 7.90
C ASN A 167 0.59 23.34 9.42
N ALA A 168 -0.32 24.06 10.09
CA ALA A 168 -0.39 24.06 11.55
C ALA A 168 -0.78 22.66 12.06
N ALA A 169 -1.76 21.99 11.45
CA ALA A 169 -2.16 20.64 11.83
C ALA A 169 -0.97 19.66 11.73
N VAL A 170 -0.26 19.64 10.59
CA VAL A 170 0.92 18.77 10.40
C VAL A 170 2.02 19.06 11.42
N ARG A 171 2.27 20.33 11.76
CA ARG A 171 3.27 20.70 12.78
C ARG A 171 2.89 20.32 14.19
N ALA A 172 1.60 20.19 14.49
CA ALA A 172 1.09 19.83 15.81
C ALA A 172 1.15 18.30 16.08
N ILE A 173 1.55 17.49 15.09
CA ILE A 173 1.64 16.04 15.25
C ILE A 173 2.84 15.69 16.14
N GLU A 174 2.56 14.97 17.21
CA GLU A 174 3.54 14.43 18.15
C GLU A 174 3.85 12.96 17.82
N ALA A 175 5.06 12.51 18.12
CA ALA A 175 5.52 11.17 17.78
C ALA A 175 4.75 10.04 18.51
N ASP A 176 4.22 10.30 19.69
CA ASP A 176 3.48 9.36 20.53
C ASP A 176 1.99 9.24 20.17
N GLN A 177 1.50 10.09 19.24
CA GLN A 177 0.11 10.02 18.81
C GLN A 177 -0.15 8.76 17.96
N PRO A 178 -1.34 8.12 18.16
CA PRO A 178 -1.81 7.05 17.27
C PRO A 178 -1.85 7.51 15.81
N ALA A 179 -1.30 6.70 14.92
CA ALA A 179 -1.23 6.98 13.49
C ALA A 179 -1.92 5.89 12.66
N VAL A 180 -1.72 4.62 13.01
CA VAL A 180 -2.27 3.48 12.28
C VAL A 180 -2.83 2.47 13.26
N ILE A 181 -4.05 2.00 13.00
CA ILE A 181 -4.61 0.82 13.64
C ILE A 181 -4.50 -0.34 12.67
N GLN A 182 -3.68 -1.32 13.02
CA GLN A 182 -3.38 -2.48 12.19
C GLN A 182 -4.06 -3.74 12.73
N PHE A 183 -4.91 -4.33 11.90
CA PHE A 183 -5.47 -5.65 12.18
C PHE A 183 -4.54 -6.75 11.65
N PRO A 184 -4.38 -7.87 12.39
CA PRO A 184 -3.59 -9.01 11.91
C PRO A 184 -4.23 -9.63 10.67
N ARG A 185 -3.39 -10.25 9.84
CA ARG A 185 -3.85 -11.04 8.69
C ARG A 185 -4.39 -12.39 9.14
N GLY A 186 -5.36 -12.93 8.41
CA GLY A 186 -5.84 -14.30 8.55
C GLY A 186 -7.21 -14.43 9.20
N GLU A 187 -7.65 -15.68 9.33
CA GLU A 187 -8.92 -16.05 9.94
C GLU A 187 -8.82 -15.94 11.47
N GLY A 188 -9.38 -14.90 12.02
CA GLY A 188 -9.48 -14.70 13.46
C GLY A 188 -9.63 -13.23 13.83
N SER A 189 -10.41 -12.98 14.88
CA SER A 189 -10.55 -11.67 15.51
C SER A 189 -9.33 -11.34 16.37
N GLY A 190 -8.14 -11.31 15.76
CA GLY A 190 -6.94 -10.87 16.46
C GLY A 190 -7.11 -9.41 16.91
N MET A 191 -6.60 -9.10 18.10
CA MET A 191 -6.64 -7.73 18.62
C MET A 191 -5.90 -6.78 17.67
N ALA A 192 -6.51 -5.64 17.37
CA ALA A 192 -5.88 -4.58 16.62
C ALA A 192 -4.64 -4.06 17.35
N ARG A 193 -3.62 -3.69 16.60
CA ARG A 193 -2.40 -3.07 17.11
C ARG A 193 -2.40 -1.61 16.71
N THR A 194 -2.24 -0.71 17.67
CA THR A 194 -2.06 0.71 17.41
C THR A 194 -0.58 1.01 17.25
N LEU A 195 -0.22 1.69 16.15
CA LEU A 195 1.11 2.19 15.87
C LEU A 195 1.09 3.72 15.95
N THR A 196 2.06 4.28 16.64
CA THR A 196 2.24 5.73 16.73
C THR A 196 2.98 6.29 15.52
N HIS A 197 2.98 7.60 15.35
CA HIS A 197 3.80 8.26 14.33
C HIS A 197 5.29 7.95 14.51
N GLY A 198 5.79 7.92 15.74
CA GLY A 198 7.17 7.55 16.07
C GLY A 198 7.48 6.11 15.70
N ASP A 199 6.56 5.18 15.99
CA ASP A 199 6.70 3.79 15.56
C ASP A 199 6.88 3.68 14.05
N LEU A 200 6.04 4.38 13.27
CA LEU A 200 6.14 4.36 11.80
C LEU A 200 7.50 4.88 11.32
N ILE A 201 8.01 5.97 11.88
CA ILE A 201 9.34 6.50 11.54
C ILE A 201 10.45 5.51 11.86
N HIS A 202 10.39 4.87 13.02
CA HIS A 202 11.34 3.81 13.40
C HIS A 202 11.28 2.62 12.46
N MET A 203 10.07 2.16 12.10
CA MET A 203 9.86 1.07 11.16
C MET A 203 10.41 1.40 9.76
N VAL A 204 10.18 2.61 9.26
CA VAL A 204 10.74 3.07 7.98
C VAL A 204 12.26 3.15 8.01
N SER A 205 12.84 3.64 9.11
CA SER A 205 14.29 3.69 9.28
C SER A 205 14.92 2.29 9.29
N ALA A 206 14.31 1.34 9.99
CA ALA A 206 14.73 -0.06 10.00
C ALA A 206 14.58 -0.72 8.60
N ALA A 207 13.48 -0.43 7.92
CA ALA A 207 13.23 -0.90 6.56
C ALA A 207 14.30 -0.37 5.58
N ARG A 208 14.65 0.93 5.67
CA ARG A 208 15.69 1.54 4.85
C ARG A 208 17.06 0.89 5.04
N ALA A 209 17.41 0.54 6.28
CA ALA A 209 18.66 -0.14 6.57
C ALA A 209 18.72 -1.54 5.92
N ARG A 210 17.57 -2.19 5.78
CA ARG A 210 17.46 -3.57 5.28
C ARG A 210 17.25 -3.65 3.77
N LEU A 211 16.46 -2.74 3.19
CA LEU A 211 16.22 -2.63 1.75
C LEU A 211 16.83 -1.32 1.22
N PRO A 212 17.99 -1.38 0.56
CA PRO A 212 18.66 -0.18 0.07
C PRO A 212 18.00 0.32 -1.24
N LEU A 213 16.78 0.85 -1.13
CA LEU A 213 16.11 1.53 -2.22
C LEU A 213 16.89 2.80 -2.59
N ARG A 214 16.83 3.15 -3.86
CA ARG A 214 17.53 4.32 -4.43
C ARG A 214 16.51 5.32 -4.96
N PRO A 215 16.86 6.60 -5.01
CA PRO A 215 16.09 7.57 -5.80
C PRO A 215 15.93 7.06 -7.24
N ASN A 216 14.73 7.21 -7.79
CA ASN A 216 14.37 6.71 -9.13
C ASN A 216 14.32 5.17 -9.28
N ASP A 217 14.45 4.38 -8.23
CA ASP A 217 13.91 3.02 -8.27
C ASP A 217 12.42 3.09 -8.56
N GLU A 218 11.89 2.09 -9.25
CA GLU A 218 10.48 2.00 -9.60
C GLU A 218 9.90 0.70 -9.05
N ARG A 219 8.81 0.81 -8.32
CA ARG A 219 8.05 -0.34 -7.86
C ARG A 219 6.66 -0.37 -8.49
N LEU A 220 6.07 -1.55 -8.62
CA LEU A 220 4.65 -1.73 -8.88
C LEU A 220 3.96 -2.02 -7.54
N ALA A 221 2.94 -1.24 -7.18
CA ALA A 221 2.17 -1.43 -5.97
C ALA A 221 1.15 -2.55 -6.20
N VAL A 222 1.41 -3.73 -5.64
CA VAL A 222 0.58 -4.93 -5.81
C VAL A 222 0.07 -5.49 -4.48
N LEU A 223 0.62 -5.04 -3.35
CA LEU A 223 0.16 -5.43 -2.03
C LEU A 223 -0.98 -4.52 -1.57
N ARG A 224 -1.81 -5.02 -0.67
CA ARG A 224 -2.92 -4.26 -0.08
C ARG A 224 -2.41 -3.24 0.94
N LEU A 225 -3.00 -2.04 0.97
CA LEU A 225 -2.68 -1.02 1.98
C LEU A 225 -3.04 -1.49 3.40
N SER A 226 -3.99 -2.42 3.53
CA SER A 226 -4.32 -3.12 4.78
C SER A 226 -3.18 -3.98 5.33
N ASP A 227 -2.15 -4.26 4.50
CA ASP A 227 -0.96 -4.97 4.90
C ASP A 227 0.12 -4.01 5.39
N ILE A 228 0.61 -4.25 6.61
CA ILE A 228 1.72 -3.45 7.17
C ILE A 228 2.98 -3.52 6.28
N THR A 229 3.18 -4.61 5.55
CA THR A 229 4.27 -4.73 4.57
C THR A 229 4.14 -3.68 3.48
N GLU A 230 2.93 -3.49 2.93
CA GLU A 230 2.71 -2.42 1.93
C GLU A 230 2.88 -1.04 2.56
N ARG A 231 2.31 -0.80 3.73
CA ARG A 231 2.41 0.53 4.37
C ARG A 231 3.86 0.92 4.62
N VAL A 232 4.64 0.05 5.26
CA VAL A 232 6.00 0.38 5.70
C VAL A 232 7.03 0.14 4.60
N TRP A 233 7.11 -1.10 4.08
CA TRP A 233 8.14 -1.49 3.09
C TRP A 233 7.81 -1.01 1.68
N GLY A 234 6.52 -0.89 1.37
CA GLY A 234 6.05 -0.38 0.09
C GLY A 234 5.95 1.14 0.09
N LEU A 235 4.89 1.69 0.72
CA LEU A 235 4.53 3.10 0.60
C LEU A 235 5.51 4.02 1.34
N TYR A 236 5.62 3.89 2.67
CA TYR A 236 6.36 4.89 3.46
C TYR A 236 7.87 4.86 3.19
N LEU A 237 8.44 3.66 2.98
CA LEU A 237 9.84 3.55 2.56
C LEU A 237 10.08 4.16 1.17
N SER A 238 9.12 4.04 0.24
CA SER A 238 9.21 4.68 -1.08
C SER A 238 9.19 6.19 -0.97
N LEU A 239 8.34 6.75 -0.10
CA LEU A 239 8.32 8.18 0.20
C LEU A 239 9.64 8.65 0.81
N GLU A 240 10.22 7.89 1.74
CA GLU A 240 11.52 8.21 2.36
C GLU A 240 12.66 8.21 1.35
N THR A 241 12.71 7.20 0.48
CA THR A 241 13.82 6.98 -0.46
C THR A 241 13.62 7.62 -1.83
N ARG A 242 12.46 8.20 -2.09
CA ARG A 242 12.04 8.75 -3.40
C ARG A 242 11.96 7.67 -4.49
N CYS A 243 11.62 6.44 -4.10
CA CYS A 243 11.30 5.36 -5.03
C CYS A 243 9.92 5.63 -5.64
N ILE A 244 9.83 5.61 -6.97
CA ILE A 244 8.58 5.89 -7.68
C ILE A 244 7.62 4.70 -7.52
N SER A 245 6.44 4.96 -6.95
CA SER A 245 5.37 3.97 -6.83
C SER A 245 4.44 4.03 -8.03
N ASN A 246 4.28 2.92 -8.74
CA ASN A 246 3.41 2.81 -9.90
C ASN A 246 2.17 2.00 -9.51
N TYR A 247 0.99 2.55 -9.75
CA TYR A 247 -0.31 1.94 -9.43
C TYR A 247 -0.93 1.38 -10.70
N PRO A 248 -1.22 0.07 -10.77
CA PRO A 248 -1.88 -0.54 -11.92
C PRO A 248 -3.28 0.03 -12.13
N GLU A 249 -3.83 -0.13 -13.33
CA GLU A 249 -5.18 0.36 -13.64
C GLU A 249 -6.26 -0.42 -12.89
N ALA A 250 -6.06 -1.74 -12.77
CA ALA A 250 -6.93 -2.66 -12.04
C ALA A 250 -6.11 -3.89 -11.58
N PRO A 251 -6.59 -4.64 -10.58
CA PRO A 251 -5.88 -5.82 -10.07
C PRO A 251 -5.61 -6.90 -11.13
N ASP A 252 -6.53 -7.11 -12.05
CA ASP A 252 -6.41 -8.08 -13.15
C ASP A 252 -5.39 -7.68 -14.22
N THR A 253 -4.97 -6.41 -14.27
CA THR A 253 -3.98 -5.90 -15.23
C THR A 253 -2.55 -5.86 -14.68
N VAL A 254 -2.31 -6.37 -13.48
CA VAL A 254 -1.00 -6.29 -12.78
C VAL A 254 0.13 -6.90 -13.61
N ILE A 255 -0.09 -8.06 -14.22
CA ILE A 255 0.96 -8.76 -14.99
C ILE A 255 1.35 -7.98 -16.24
N GLU A 256 0.37 -7.48 -17.00
CA GLU A 256 0.60 -6.64 -18.17
C GLU A 256 1.31 -5.34 -17.80
N ASN A 257 0.88 -4.71 -16.71
CA ASN A 257 1.50 -3.49 -16.21
C ASN A 257 2.93 -3.72 -15.73
N GLN A 258 3.21 -4.87 -15.11
CA GLN A 258 4.56 -5.27 -14.72
C GLN A 258 5.47 -5.49 -15.95
N GLN A 259 4.94 -6.15 -16.99
CA GLN A 259 5.66 -6.36 -18.25
C GLN A 259 6.02 -5.04 -18.94
N GLU A 260 5.09 -4.09 -18.97
CA GLU A 260 5.28 -2.78 -19.59
C GLU A 260 6.28 -1.93 -18.79
N LEU A 261 6.13 -1.87 -17.48
CA LEU A 261 6.93 -1.03 -16.60
C LEU A 261 8.34 -1.55 -16.41
N GLN A 262 8.51 -2.87 -16.31
CA GLN A 262 9.80 -3.50 -15.95
C GLN A 262 10.36 -2.89 -14.64
N PRO A 263 9.68 -3.03 -13.49
CA PRO A 263 10.06 -2.37 -12.25
C PRO A 263 11.44 -2.82 -11.77
N THR A 264 12.13 -1.94 -11.04
CA THR A 264 13.43 -2.27 -10.40
C THR A 264 13.24 -2.93 -9.04
N ILE A 265 12.06 -2.73 -8.43
CA ILE A 265 11.68 -3.26 -7.12
C ILE A 265 10.33 -3.98 -7.25
N LEU A 266 10.22 -5.16 -6.68
CA LEU A 266 8.95 -5.88 -6.54
C LEU A 266 8.77 -6.36 -5.09
N GLY A 267 7.87 -5.70 -4.37
CA GLY A 267 7.30 -6.20 -3.13
C GLY A 267 6.01 -6.91 -3.45
N ALA A 268 5.93 -8.20 -3.19
CA ALA A 268 4.75 -9.00 -3.48
C ALA A 268 4.52 -10.03 -2.38
N ASP A 269 3.32 -10.57 -2.30
CA ASP A 269 3.04 -11.71 -1.43
C ASP A 269 3.56 -13.03 -2.02
N ALA A 270 3.46 -14.11 -1.24
CA ALA A 270 3.87 -15.42 -1.68
C ALA A 270 3.04 -15.91 -2.88
N ALA A 271 1.73 -15.61 -2.88
CA ALA A 271 0.81 -16.03 -3.93
C ALA A 271 1.19 -15.46 -5.30
N MET A 272 1.60 -14.20 -5.35
CA MET A 272 2.05 -13.56 -6.59
C MET A 272 3.31 -14.23 -7.16
N TRP A 273 4.29 -14.57 -6.31
CA TRP A 273 5.50 -15.25 -6.74
C TRP A 273 5.20 -16.66 -7.25
N ASP A 274 4.33 -17.40 -6.55
CA ASP A 274 3.87 -18.73 -6.95
C ASP A 274 3.10 -18.65 -8.28
N HIS A 275 2.25 -17.65 -8.45
CA HIS A 275 1.51 -17.41 -9.69
C HIS A 275 2.43 -17.12 -10.88
N LEU A 276 3.43 -16.25 -10.72
CA LEU A 276 4.43 -15.99 -11.78
C LEU A 276 5.16 -17.26 -12.21
N GLN A 277 5.57 -18.08 -11.25
CA GLN A 277 6.21 -19.37 -11.52
C GLN A 277 5.28 -20.34 -12.25
N MET A 278 4.02 -20.44 -11.83
CA MET A 278 3.01 -21.30 -12.46
C MET A 278 2.74 -20.87 -13.91
N LEU A 279 2.61 -19.57 -14.18
CA LEU A 279 2.45 -19.03 -15.53
C LEU A 279 3.67 -19.38 -16.41
N ALA A 280 4.89 -19.22 -15.88
CA ALA A 280 6.11 -19.57 -16.60
C ALA A 280 6.16 -21.08 -16.95
N ALA A 281 5.78 -21.94 -15.99
CA ALA A 281 5.71 -23.39 -16.20
C ALA A 281 4.63 -23.78 -17.22
N ALA A 282 3.46 -23.14 -17.18
CA ALA A 282 2.37 -23.38 -18.13
C ALA A 282 2.78 -22.99 -19.56
N ARG A 283 3.42 -21.84 -19.76
CA ARG A 283 3.94 -21.39 -21.06
C ARG A 283 5.02 -22.37 -21.58
N ALA A 284 5.92 -22.81 -20.71
CA ALA A 284 6.94 -23.80 -21.09
C ALA A 284 6.33 -25.15 -21.51
N LYS A 285 5.22 -25.57 -20.91
CA LYS A 285 4.50 -26.79 -21.32
C LYS A 285 3.87 -26.66 -22.72
N GLY A 286 3.34 -25.50 -23.07
CA GLY A 286 2.77 -25.19 -24.39
C GLY A 286 3.82 -24.98 -25.50
N ALA A 287 5.10 -24.83 -25.16
CA ALA A 287 6.17 -24.60 -26.10
C ALA A 287 6.62 -25.87 -26.84
N THR A 288 7.34 -25.72 -27.96
CA THR A 288 7.94 -26.84 -28.70
C THR A 288 8.92 -27.63 -27.84
N THR A 289 9.20 -28.87 -28.22
CA THR A 289 10.12 -29.75 -27.44
C THR A 289 11.52 -29.11 -27.30
N THR A 290 12.02 -28.46 -28.33
CA THR A 290 13.32 -27.77 -28.33
C THR A 290 13.31 -26.55 -27.40
N GLN A 291 12.27 -25.75 -27.43
CA GLN A 291 12.13 -24.60 -26.53
C GLN A 291 12.00 -25.03 -25.06
N ARG A 292 11.23 -26.10 -24.79
CA ARG A 292 11.10 -26.68 -23.46
C ARG A 292 12.44 -27.22 -22.93
N PHE A 293 13.20 -27.92 -23.77
CA PHE A 293 14.53 -28.38 -23.42
C PHE A 293 15.46 -27.20 -23.09
N ALA A 294 15.49 -26.17 -23.97
CA ALA A 294 16.31 -24.98 -23.77
C ALA A 294 15.93 -24.25 -22.47
N TYR A 295 14.63 -24.08 -22.17
CA TYR A 295 14.14 -23.48 -20.94
C TYR A 295 14.59 -24.24 -19.69
N ASN A 296 14.39 -25.56 -19.66
CA ASN A 296 14.79 -26.39 -18.53
C ASN A 296 16.32 -26.42 -18.33
N TRP A 297 17.08 -26.46 -19.41
CA TRP A 297 18.53 -26.33 -19.35
C TRP A 297 18.94 -24.98 -18.78
N ALA A 298 18.34 -23.89 -19.26
CA ALA A 298 18.66 -22.56 -18.83
C ALA A 298 18.36 -22.33 -17.34
N LEU A 299 17.24 -22.81 -16.83
CA LEU A 299 16.93 -22.74 -15.39
C LEU A 299 17.96 -23.49 -14.54
N ARG A 300 18.40 -24.67 -14.98
CA ARG A 300 19.44 -25.43 -14.27
C ARG A 300 20.79 -24.69 -14.30
N ALA A 301 21.19 -24.18 -15.46
CA ALA A 301 22.42 -23.43 -15.62
C ALA A 301 22.42 -22.13 -14.79
N GLY A 302 21.31 -21.40 -14.76
CA GLY A 302 21.12 -20.19 -13.97
C GLY A 302 21.34 -20.41 -12.48
N ARG A 303 20.84 -21.54 -11.92
CA ARG A 303 21.05 -21.93 -10.52
C ARG A 303 22.51 -22.25 -10.19
N LEU A 304 23.22 -22.88 -11.11
CA LEU A 304 24.60 -23.32 -10.87
C LEU A 304 25.63 -22.19 -11.01
N GLY A 305 25.26 -21.10 -11.67
CA GLY A 305 26.18 -20.00 -11.92
C GLY A 305 27.29 -20.31 -12.96
N GLY A 306 28.29 -19.42 -13.04
CA GLY A 306 29.44 -19.59 -13.90
C GLY A 306 29.20 -19.30 -15.38
N PRO A 307 30.11 -19.74 -16.30
CA PRO A 307 30.02 -19.41 -17.73
C PRO A 307 28.77 -19.92 -18.42
N LYS A 308 28.28 -21.12 -18.00
CA LYS A 308 27.02 -21.71 -18.53
C LYS A 308 25.82 -20.87 -18.18
N ALA A 309 25.79 -20.28 -16.98
CA ALA A 309 24.71 -19.38 -16.57
C ALA A 309 24.68 -18.11 -17.42
N ARG A 310 25.85 -17.54 -17.76
CA ARG A 310 25.93 -16.37 -18.65
C ARG A 310 25.37 -16.67 -20.03
N LEU A 311 25.71 -17.85 -20.59
CA LEU A 311 25.18 -18.29 -21.87
C LEU A 311 23.66 -18.53 -21.80
N ALA A 312 23.19 -19.18 -20.76
CA ALA A 312 21.75 -19.41 -20.51
C ALA A 312 21.00 -18.07 -20.34
N ASP A 313 21.61 -17.12 -19.68
CA ASP A 313 21.08 -15.77 -19.52
C ASP A 313 20.86 -15.09 -20.87
N MET A 314 21.91 -15.07 -21.69
CA MET A 314 21.86 -14.41 -22.99
C MET A 314 20.85 -15.06 -23.95
N LEU A 315 20.76 -16.39 -23.95
CA LEU A 315 19.94 -17.14 -24.91
C LEU A 315 18.46 -17.29 -24.50
N VAL A 316 18.19 -17.41 -23.18
CA VAL A 316 16.85 -17.79 -22.69
C VAL A 316 16.38 -16.94 -21.52
N LEU A 317 17.17 -16.85 -20.41
CA LEU A 317 16.64 -16.29 -19.15
C LEU A 317 16.31 -14.80 -19.26
N ARG A 318 17.04 -14.05 -20.09
CA ARG A 318 16.73 -12.64 -20.36
C ARG A 318 15.38 -12.47 -21.04
N ALA A 319 15.03 -13.37 -21.96
CA ALA A 319 13.71 -13.36 -22.62
C ALA A 319 12.60 -13.68 -21.61
N VAL A 320 12.84 -14.68 -20.73
CA VAL A 320 11.90 -15.03 -19.66
C VAL A 320 11.72 -13.82 -18.71
N ARG A 321 12.80 -13.20 -18.23
CA ARG A 321 12.66 -12.00 -17.38
C ARG A 321 11.87 -10.89 -18.05
N ARG A 322 12.12 -10.65 -19.36
CA ARG A 322 11.39 -9.62 -20.11
C ARG A 322 9.90 -9.93 -20.18
N GLU A 323 9.55 -11.19 -20.40
CA GLU A 323 8.17 -11.66 -20.50
C GLU A 323 7.40 -11.51 -19.19
N PHE A 324 8.06 -11.61 -18.04
CA PHE A 324 7.44 -11.46 -16.73
C PHE A 324 7.71 -10.08 -16.07
N GLY A 325 8.23 -9.10 -16.82
CA GLY A 325 8.46 -7.78 -16.27
C GLY A 325 9.62 -7.71 -15.25
N LEU A 326 10.59 -8.61 -15.32
CA LEU A 326 11.65 -8.78 -14.33
C LEU A 326 13.05 -8.37 -14.87
N THR A 327 13.13 -7.73 -16.04
CA THR A 327 14.42 -7.44 -16.68
C THR A 327 15.27 -6.46 -15.88
N LYS A 328 14.65 -5.43 -15.32
CA LYS A 328 15.33 -4.39 -14.53
C LYS A 328 15.35 -4.70 -13.03
N MET A 329 14.82 -5.86 -12.62
CA MET A 329 14.66 -6.23 -11.22
C MET A 329 16.00 -6.19 -10.48
N ARG A 330 16.06 -5.36 -9.45
CA ARG A 330 17.22 -5.18 -8.58
C ARG A 330 16.98 -5.72 -7.18
N LEU A 331 15.78 -5.53 -6.68
CA LEU A 331 15.33 -5.99 -5.37
C LEU A 331 13.97 -6.66 -5.49
N ALA A 332 13.84 -7.78 -4.81
CA ALA A 332 12.58 -8.47 -4.64
C ALA A 332 12.39 -8.79 -3.16
N TYR A 333 11.20 -8.55 -2.63
CA TYR A 333 10.90 -8.90 -1.25
C TYR A 333 9.50 -9.47 -1.08
N VAL A 334 9.33 -10.25 -0.01
CA VAL A 334 8.05 -10.83 0.39
C VAL A 334 7.83 -10.58 1.88
N GLY A 335 6.62 -10.18 2.24
CA GLY A 335 6.17 -10.08 3.63
C GLY A 335 5.27 -11.24 4.02
N GLY A 336 5.24 -11.57 5.31
CA GLY A 336 4.33 -12.57 5.86
C GLY A 336 4.65 -14.00 5.47
N ALA A 337 3.79 -14.66 4.68
CA ALA A 337 3.91 -16.08 4.33
C ALA A 337 5.18 -16.42 3.51
N SER A 338 5.66 -17.63 3.65
CA SER A 338 6.82 -18.11 2.88
C SER A 338 6.41 -18.40 1.43
N VAL A 339 7.23 -17.96 0.49
CA VAL A 339 7.12 -18.33 -0.94
C VAL A 339 7.38 -19.80 -1.13
N GLY A 340 6.64 -20.45 -2.02
CA GLY A 340 6.82 -21.85 -2.35
C GLY A 340 8.22 -22.16 -2.87
N ALA A 341 8.75 -23.34 -2.55
CA ALA A 341 10.11 -23.75 -2.94
C ALA A 341 10.32 -23.68 -4.47
N ALA A 342 9.31 -24.05 -5.25
CA ALA A 342 9.37 -24.00 -6.72
C ALA A 342 9.53 -22.55 -7.25
N ALA A 343 8.80 -21.59 -6.67
CA ALA A 343 8.90 -20.19 -7.06
C ALA A 343 10.25 -19.57 -6.61
N LEU A 344 10.73 -19.90 -5.41
CA LEU A 344 12.06 -19.50 -4.96
C LEU A 344 13.17 -20.02 -5.89
N ASP A 345 13.11 -21.29 -6.26
CA ASP A 345 14.07 -21.91 -7.17
C ASP A 345 14.00 -21.30 -8.57
N TRP A 346 12.81 -20.99 -9.04
CA TRP A 346 12.59 -20.32 -10.31
C TRP A 346 13.18 -18.90 -10.29
N ALA A 347 12.88 -18.10 -9.28
CA ALA A 347 13.41 -16.75 -9.12
C ALA A 347 14.96 -16.77 -9.05
N ARG A 348 15.54 -17.67 -8.25
CA ARG A 348 17.01 -17.86 -8.19
C ARG A 348 17.61 -18.23 -9.53
N SER A 349 16.92 -19.08 -10.33
CA SER A 349 17.37 -19.43 -11.69
C SER A 349 17.41 -18.23 -12.61
N LEU A 350 16.55 -17.23 -12.39
CA LEU A 350 16.53 -15.96 -13.10
C LEU A 350 17.53 -14.92 -12.53
N GLY A 351 18.29 -15.29 -11.50
CA GLY A 351 19.21 -14.37 -10.82
C GLY A 351 18.52 -13.40 -9.86
N ILE A 352 17.28 -13.68 -9.45
CA ILE A 352 16.49 -12.85 -8.52
C ILE A 352 16.52 -13.49 -7.13
N ALA A 353 17.04 -12.73 -6.14
CA ALA A 353 17.00 -13.11 -4.74
C ALA A 353 15.79 -12.45 -4.07
N ILE A 354 14.79 -13.25 -3.68
CA ILE A 354 13.65 -12.77 -2.91
C ILE A 354 14.06 -12.70 -1.44
N GLN A 355 14.00 -11.50 -0.89
CA GLN A 355 14.29 -11.25 0.52
C GLN A 355 13.01 -11.35 1.34
N ARG A 356 13.02 -12.11 2.42
CA ARG A 356 11.92 -12.08 3.38
C ARG A 356 12.07 -10.84 4.25
N VAL A 357 11.00 -10.05 4.30
CA VAL A 357 10.87 -8.94 5.24
C VAL A 357 9.87 -9.36 6.31
N ASP A 358 10.30 -9.30 7.55
CA ASP A 358 9.42 -9.56 8.69
C ASP A 358 8.70 -8.25 9.03
N GLU A 359 7.55 -8.35 9.71
CA GLU A 359 6.95 -7.17 10.33
C GLU A 359 8.02 -6.50 11.20
N PRO A 360 8.30 -5.21 11.00
CA PRO A 360 9.26 -4.53 11.83
C PRO A 360 8.79 -4.63 13.29
N VAL A 361 9.59 -5.22 14.13
CA VAL A 361 9.30 -5.35 15.57
C VAL A 361 9.40 -3.94 16.16
N VAL A 362 8.28 -3.35 16.46
CA VAL A 362 8.23 -2.21 17.38
C VAL A 362 8.38 -2.79 18.77
N GLY A 363 9.25 -2.20 19.58
CA GLY A 363 9.38 -2.58 20.99
C GLY A 363 8.00 -2.67 21.63
N SER A 364 7.77 -3.67 22.46
CA SER A 364 6.51 -4.02 23.10
C SER A 364 5.94 -2.84 23.90
N GLY A 365 5.40 -1.85 23.21
CA GLY A 365 4.45 -0.90 23.76
C GLY A 365 3.14 -1.68 23.96
N GLN A 366 2.84 -2.06 25.19
CA GLN A 366 1.50 -2.46 25.56
C GLN A 366 0.54 -1.42 25.00
N LEU A 367 -0.56 -1.87 24.40
CA LEU A 367 -1.70 -1.03 24.06
C LEU A 367 -1.91 -0.03 25.20
N ASP A 368 -1.80 1.26 24.88
CA ASP A 368 -2.02 2.30 25.87
C ASP A 368 -3.40 2.06 26.50
N GLU A 369 -3.43 1.78 27.80
CA GLU A 369 -4.66 1.53 28.58
C GLU A 369 -5.70 2.64 28.37
N ARG A 370 -5.23 3.85 28.00
CA ARG A 370 -6.08 4.99 27.64
C ARG A 370 -6.93 4.75 26.37
N TYR A 371 -6.38 4.03 25.40
CA TYR A 371 -7.13 3.73 24.15
C TYR A 371 -8.13 2.59 24.41
N GLN A 372 -7.80 1.64 25.27
CA GLN A 372 -8.75 0.63 25.74
C GLN A 372 -9.89 1.27 26.54
N ALA A 373 -9.61 2.28 27.36
CA ALA A 373 -10.61 3.03 28.09
C ALA A 373 -11.55 3.83 27.14
N LEU A 374 -10.99 4.49 26.10
CA LEU A 374 -11.78 5.22 25.11
C LEU A 374 -12.71 4.30 24.30
N VAL A 375 -12.25 3.09 23.97
CA VAL A 375 -13.09 2.09 23.30
C VAL A 375 -14.13 1.51 24.26
N GLN A 376 -13.79 1.26 25.51
CA GLN A 376 -14.74 0.76 26.52
C GLN A 376 -15.81 1.80 26.90
N ASP A 377 -15.44 3.08 27.02
CA ASP A 377 -16.39 4.17 27.31
C ASP A 377 -17.36 4.45 26.12
N ALA A 378 -16.97 4.11 24.91
CA ALA A 378 -17.85 4.23 23.73
C ALA A 378 -18.89 3.08 23.64
N TYR A 379 -18.73 2.01 24.44
CA TYR A 379 -19.62 0.84 24.49
C TYR A 379 -20.35 0.66 25.83
N ALA A 380 -20.14 1.55 26.81
CA ALA A 380 -20.90 1.62 28.04
C ALA A 380 -22.08 2.63 27.94
#